data_5cd5e6fd287d4e526ebcfaab3cbd8338
#
_entry.id   5cd5e6fd287d4e526ebcfaab3cbd8338
#
_cell.length_a   1.000
_cell.length_b   1.000
_cell.length_c   1.000
_cell.angle_alpha   90.00
_cell.angle_beta   90.00
_cell.angle_gamma   90.00
#
_symmetry.space_group_name_H-M   'P 1'
#
loop_
_entity.id
_entity.type
_entity.pdbx_description
1 polymer ?
#
loop_
_entity_poly.entity_id
_entity_poly.type
_entity_poly.pdbx_seq_one_letter_code
_entity_poly.pdbx_strand_id
1 'polypeptide(L)'
;MLARSSALACLICSLSYSSVSLGRQATDQATNEMIAKIKEEGLERSQVMDTVSHLTDVYGPRLTGSPITKSAGEWTQKRLSEWGLENSHLEPWGPFGRGWTLETFTANMVEPSFSSIIGYPKAWSPSTPKTIRGEPILLDVSTPEDFEKYRGKLLRAIVMISPPREVKALFEPPATRQTDESLLALANAEPGTRRARRPGGPGGQSGGPSGGPGGGSDGRSSLTLQADKWQFAYSEGAAVVLEPGRGDGGTVFVGSVTLPRRPENANRNPNDAAGGRTARSSPWSPEATDVLPQVVVSVEHYNRLARMLRKGAHPILEIDIGCRYYPEDLNSFNIIAEIPGTDLKDEIVMLGAHFDSWHAGTGATDNAIGCAVAMEAVRILKTIGAQPRRTIRIGLWTGEEQGLLGSKAYVAEHFGRMVPSSSNEEPRGRGPGGGGENQRGDRARPTYELKAEHEKLSAYFNLDNGAGKIRGIYLQGNDAVRSTFRGWLGPFAEMGASTVTQSTTGGTDHLSFDGIGLPGFQFIQDPLEYDTRTHHSSMDVYERVQPDDAKQAAIIMATFVYQTAMLKDKLPRKPLDGDVVAPTTEAAEVPAGVAAPATTVTAP
;
A
#
# COMPACT_ATOMS: atom_id res chain seq x y z
N MET A 1 -9.19 -72.37 -21.56
CA MET A 1 -9.94 -71.32 -20.84
C MET A 1 -9.12 -70.08 -20.40
N LEU A 2 -7.90 -69.96 -20.83
CA LEU A 2 -7.00 -68.86 -20.40
C LEU A 2 -6.89 -67.68 -21.41
N ALA A 3 -7.49 -67.75 -22.59
CA ALA A 3 -7.36 -66.70 -23.62
C ALA A 3 -8.51 -65.67 -23.65
N ARG A 4 -9.58 -65.83 -22.86
CA ARG A 4 -10.72 -64.88 -22.83
C ARG A 4 -10.64 -63.81 -21.74
N SER A 5 -9.83 -64.00 -20.71
CA SER A 5 -9.72 -63.06 -19.59
C SER A 5 -8.77 -61.86 -19.90
N SER A 6 -7.78 -62.05 -20.81
CA SER A 6 -6.81 -60.99 -21.13
C SER A 6 -7.38 -59.91 -22.07
N ALA A 7 -8.36 -60.24 -22.91
CA ALA A 7 -8.99 -59.28 -23.84
C ALA A 7 -9.94 -58.30 -23.13
N LEU A 8 -10.59 -58.71 -22.04
CA LEU A 8 -11.54 -57.87 -21.31
C LEU A 8 -10.81 -56.83 -20.41
N ALA A 9 -9.65 -57.19 -19.86
CA ALA A 9 -8.85 -56.27 -19.06
C ALA A 9 -8.20 -55.15 -19.92
N CYS A 10 -7.78 -55.46 -21.13
CA CYS A 10 -7.24 -54.44 -22.06
C CYS A 10 -8.36 -53.50 -22.58
N LEU A 11 -9.61 -53.99 -22.76
CA LEU A 11 -10.71 -53.13 -23.22
C LEU A 11 -11.19 -52.16 -22.13
N ILE A 12 -11.19 -52.57 -20.87
CA ILE A 12 -11.57 -51.72 -19.72
C ILE A 12 -10.49 -50.64 -19.49
N CYS A 13 -9.19 -50.96 -19.59
CA CYS A 13 -8.11 -50.00 -19.50
C CYS A 13 -8.14 -48.98 -20.66
N SER A 14 -8.40 -49.40 -21.90
CA SER A 14 -8.46 -48.50 -23.03
C SER A 14 -9.69 -47.58 -23.02
N LEU A 15 -10.84 -48.04 -22.52
CA LEU A 15 -12.03 -47.20 -22.30
C LEU A 15 -11.83 -46.19 -21.15
N SER A 16 -11.13 -46.55 -20.10
CA SER A 16 -10.83 -45.65 -18.99
C SER A 16 -9.83 -44.56 -19.42
N TYR A 17 -8.80 -44.89 -20.20
CA TYR A 17 -7.86 -43.89 -20.76
C TYR A 17 -8.53 -42.95 -21.77
N SER A 18 -9.43 -43.44 -22.60
CA SER A 18 -10.15 -42.62 -23.57
C SER A 18 -11.14 -41.65 -22.89
N SER A 19 -11.82 -42.05 -21.84
CA SER A 19 -12.75 -41.18 -21.10
C SER A 19 -12.02 -40.10 -20.30
N VAL A 20 -10.87 -40.39 -19.72
CA VAL A 20 -10.03 -39.41 -19.02
C VAL A 20 -9.43 -38.40 -20.00
N SER A 21 -8.97 -38.81 -21.19
CA SER A 21 -8.44 -37.90 -22.21
C SER A 21 -9.51 -37.00 -22.81
N LEU A 22 -10.70 -37.53 -23.08
CA LEU A 22 -11.85 -36.76 -23.58
C LEU A 22 -12.36 -35.74 -22.55
N GLY A 23 -12.42 -36.12 -21.26
CA GLY A 23 -12.79 -35.22 -20.18
C GLY A 23 -11.78 -34.07 -20.00
N ARG A 24 -10.49 -34.35 -20.12
CA ARG A 24 -9.43 -33.35 -20.05
C ARG A 24 -9.46 -32.40 -21.24
N GLN A 25 -9.64 -32.88 -22.45
CA GLN A 25 -9.78 -32.04 -23.65
C GLN A 25 -11.02 -31.13 -23.58
N ALA A 26 -12.15 -31.63 -23.10
CA ALA A 26 -13.36 -30.82 -22.93
C ALA A 26 -13.18 -29.72 -21.87
N THR A 27 -12.49 -30.00 -20.76
CA THR A 27 -12.18 -29.01 -19.72
C THR A 27 -11.21 -27.96 -20.25
N ASP A 28 -10.17 -28.36 -20.98
CA ASP A 28 -9.19 -27.44 -21.56
C ASP A 28 -9.86 -26.52 -22.62
N GLN A 29 -10.79 -27.05 -23.43
CA GLN A 29 -11.54 -26.27 -24.40
C GLN A 29 -12.46 -25.24 -23.74
N ALA A 30 -13.24 -25.62 -22.73
CA ALA A 30 -14.13 -24.71 -22.01
C ALA A 30 -13.32 -23.57 -21.31
N THR A 31 -12.16 -23.90 -20.79
CA THR A 31 -11.25 -22.90 -20.20
C THR A 31 -10.75 -21.90 -21.25
N ASN A 32 -10.32 -22.38 -22.41
CA ASN A 32 -9.85 -21.53 -23.51
C ASN A 32 -10.96 -20.62 -24.07
N GLU A 33 -12.18 -21.13 -24.20
CA GLU A 33 -13.36 -20.34 -24.60
C GLU A 33 -13.67 -19.23 -23.58
N MET A 34 -13.54 -19.51 -22.28
CA MET A 34 -13.75 -18.50 -21.26
C MET A 34 -12.65 -17.43 -21.29
N ILE A 35 -11.37 -17.82 -21.46
CA ILE A 35 -10.27 -16.87 -21.62
C ILE A 35 -10.48 -15.98 -22.85
N ALA A 36 -10.96 -16.54 -23.95
CA ALA A 36 -11.28 -15.77 -25.16
C ALA A 36 -12.37 -14.71 -24.89
N LYS A 37 -13.45 -15.09 -24.18
CA LYS A 37 -14.52 -14.15 -23.77
C LYS A 37 -13.99 -13.06 -22.84
N ILE A 38 -13.14 -13.40 -21.87
CA ILE A 38 -12.50 -12.44 -20.97
C ILE A 38 -11.65 -11.44 -21.77
N LYS A 39 -10.85 -11.92 -22.72
CA LYS A 39 -10.02 -11.07 -23.59
C LYS A 39 -10.90 -10.15 -24.45
N GLU A 40 -11.92 -10.67 -25.11
CA GLU A 40 -12.82 -9.90 -25.94
C GLU A 40 -13.50 -8.78 -25.13
N GLU A 41 -14.11 -9.12 -24.00
CA GLU A 41 -14.80 -8.14 -23.16
C GLU A 41 -13.84 -7.06 -22.63
N GLY A 42 -12.66 -7.47 -22.15
CA GLY A 42 -11.69 -6.55 -21.58
C GLY A 42 -10.95 -5.69 -22.61
N LEU A 43 -10.79 -6.13 -23.86
CA LEU A 43 -10.16 -5.31 -24.90
C LEU A 43 -11.15 -4.37 -25.58
N GLU A 44 -12.36 -4.88 -25.93
CA GLU A 44 -13.28 -4.17 -26.80
C GLU A 44 -14.29 -3.30 -26.02
N ARG A 45 -14.63 -3.67 -24.78
CA ARG A 45 -15.72 -3.02 -23.99
C ARG A 45 -15.28 -2.64 -22.58
N SER A 46 -13.98 -2.41 -22.39
CA SER A 46 -13.41 -2.05 -21.09
C SER A 46 -13.92 -0.72 -20.56
N GLN A 47 -14.23 -0.70 -19.28
CA GLN A 47 -14.59 0.50 -18.51
C GLN A 47 -13.49 0.93 -17.53
N VAL A 48 -12.30 0.31 -17.61
CA VAL A 48 -11.22 0.54 -16.64
C VAL A 48 -10.83 2.01 -16.54
N MET A 49 -10.69 2.71 -17.68
CA MET A 49 -10.31 4.13 -17.68
C MET A 49 -11.42 5.05 -17.20
N ASP A 50 -12.69 4.71 -17.44
CA ASP A 50 -13.83 5.45 -16.86
C ASP A 50 -13.80 5.35 -15.32
N THR A 51 -13.53 4.16 -14.79
CA THR A 51 -13.38 3.96 -13.34
C THR A 51 -12.19 4.74 -12.78
N VAL A 52 -11.03 4.75 -13.46
CA VAL A 52 -9.88 5.56 -13.04
C VAL A 52 -10.26 7.04 -12.99
N SER A 53 -10.88 7.57 -14.06
CA SER A 53 -11.31 8.99 -14.12
C SER A 53 -12.27 9.35 -12.98
N HIS A 54 -13.24 8.47 -12.66
CA HIS A 54 -14.12 8.73 -11.50
C HIS A 54 -13.34 8.79 -10.18
N LEU A 55 -12.42 7.87 -9.94
CA LEU A 55 -11.64 7.84 -8.71
C LEU A 55 -10.64 9.00 -8.60
N THR A 56 -10.12 9.50 -9.73
CA THR A 56 -9.07 10.53 -9.76
C THR A 56 -9.63 11.93 -10.03
N ASP A 57 -10.44 12.10 -11.07
CA ASP A 57 -10.86 13.43 -11.53
C ASP A 57 -12.12 13.90 -10.80
N VAL A 58 -13.06 12.96 -10.48
CA VAL A 58 -14.31 13.32 -9.81
C VAL A 58 -14.12 13.36 -8.29
N TYR A 59 -13.46 12.34 -7.70
CA TYR A 59 -13.22 12.30 -6.24
C TYR A 59 -11.85 12.85 -5.85
N GLY A 60 -10.82 12.67 -6.69
CA GLY A 60 -9.48 13.18 -6.42
C GLY A 60 -8.75 12.41 -5.33
N PRO A 61 -7.91 13.06 -4.50
CA PRO A 61 -7.13 12.38 -3.48
C PRO A 61 -8.02 11.75 -2.41
N ARG A 62 -7.76 10.47 -2.11
CA ARG A 62 -8.54 9.63 -1.22
C ARG A 62 -7.80 9.31 0.09
N LEU A 63 -7.30 10.36 0.76
CA LEU A 63 -6.57 10.19 2.02
C LEU A 63 -7.47 9.50 3.05
N THR A 64 -6.97 8.44 3.69
CA THR A 64 -7.71 7.67 4.70
C THR A 64 -8.33 8.54 5.77
N GLY A 65 -9.59 8.29 6.10
CA GLY A 65 -10.37 9.05 7.08
C GLY A 65 -10.93 10.37 6.56
N SER A 66 -10.62 10.79 5.33
CA SER A 66 -11.21 12.00 4.75
C SER A 66 -12.63 11.75 4.25
N PRO A 67 -13.52 12.76 4.26
CA PRO A 67 -14.89 12.62 3.73
C PRO A 67 -14.93 12.22 2.25
N ILE A 68 -13.95 12.66 1.45
CA ILE A 68 -13.90 12.33 0.02
C ILE A 68 -13.62 10.84 -0.20
N THR A 69 -12.78 10.22 0.64
CA THR A 69 -12.54 8.77 0.60
C THR A 69 -13.83 8.00 0.85
N LYS A 70 -14.66 8.47 1.80
CA LYS A 70 -15.96 7.86 2.08
C LYS A 70 -16.91 7.99 0.90
N SER A 71 -17.03 9.19 0.32
CA SER A 71 -17.90 9.41 -0.86
C SER A 71 -17.46 8.57 -2.07
N ALA A 72 -16.15 8.46 -2.30
CA ALA A 72 -15.60 7.58 -3.33
C ALA A 72 -15.91 6.09 -3.05
N GLY A 73 -15.83 5.69 -1.78
CA GLY A 73 -16.18 4.33 -1.33
C GLY A 73 -17.66 4.01 -1.56
N GLU A 74 -18.55 4.92 -1.21
CA GLU A 74 -20.00 4.79 -1.44
C GLU A 74 -20.33 4.69 -2.94
N TRP A 75 -19.67 5.49 -3.77
CA TRP A 75 -19.80 5.38 -5.22
C TRP A 75 -19.31 4.02 -5.73
N THR A 76 -18.16 3.56 -5.26
CA THR A 76 -17.58 2.27 -5.65
C THR A 76 -18.48 1.11 -5.25
N GLN A 77 -19.00 1.10 -4.02
CA GLN A 77 -19.98 0.13 -3.53
C GLN A 77 -21.21 0.09 -4.45
N LYS A 78 -21.78 1.26 -4.77
CA LYS A 78 -22.93 1.37 -5.66
C LYS A 78 -22.61 0.85 -7.06
N ARG A 79 -21.44 1.18 -7.61
CA ARG A 79 -21.01 0.75 -8.94
C ARG A 79 -20.87 -0.77 -9.03
N LEU A 80 -20.27 -1.40 -8.01
CA LEU A 80 -20.18 -2.86 -7.92
C LEU A 80 -21.58 -3.52 -7.86
N SER A 81 -22.52 -2.94 -7.10
CA SER A 81 -23.92 -3.40 -7.06
C SER A 81 -24.61 -3.25 -8.40
N GLU A 82 -24.42 -2.12 -9.11
CA GLU A 82 -24.97 -1.88 -10.46
C GLU A 82 -24.48 -2.90 -11.48
N TRP A 83 -23.25 -3.38 -11.36
CA TRP A 83 -22.72 -4.47 -12.18
C TRP A 83 -23.24 -5.86 -11.76
N GLY A 84 -24.09 -5.92 -10.72
CA GLY A 84 -24.73 -7.15 -10.27
C GLY A 84 -23.86 -7.98 -9.31
N LEU A 85 -22.84 -7.40 -8.66
CA LEU A 85 -22.19 -8.07 -7.55
C LEU A 85 -23.12 -8.08 -6.33
N GLU A 86 -23.02 -9.15 -5.55
CA GLU A 86 -23.79 -9.33 -4.32
C GLU A 86 -22.96 -8.92 -3.11
N ASN A 87 -23.61 -8.78 -1.97
CA ASN A 87 -22.96 -8.45 -0.69
C ASN A 87 -22.03 -7.22 -0.76
N SER A 88 -22.42 -6.22 -1.58
CA SER A 88 -21.61 -5.00 -1.73
C SER A 88 -21.84 -4.06 -0.54
N HIS A 89 -20.80 -3.79 0.24
CA HIS A 89 -20.88 -2.97 1.45
C HIS A 89 -19.54 -2.30 1.79
N LEU A 90 -19.61 -1.28 2.62
CA LEU A 90 -18.46 -0.70 3.29
C LEU A 90 -18.29 -1.42 4.63
N GLU A 91 -17.21 -2.18 4.80
CA GLU A 91 -16.90 -2.91 6.03
C GLU A 91 -16.05 -2.04 6.95
N PRO A 92 -16.59 -1.59 8.11
CA PRO A 92 -15.87 -0.70 9.00
C PRO A 92 -14.69 -1.40 9.69
N TRP A 93 -13.62 -0.65 9.90
CA TRP A 93 -12.50 -1.07 10.74
C TRP A 93 -11.95 0.13 11.53
N GLY A 94 -11.28 -0.12 12.64
CA GLY A 94 -10.72 0.96 13.44
C GLY A 94 -10.36 0.58 14.86
N PRO A 95 -9.99 1.59 15.68
CA PRO A 95 -9.93 2.99 15.29
C PRO A 95 -8.73 3.30 14.41
N PHE A 96 -8.93 4.10 13.35
CA PHE A 96 -7.88 4.69 12.53
C PHE A 96 -7.33 5.94 13.23
N GLY A 97 -8.18 6.95 13.40
CA GLY A 97 -7.87 8.24 13.96
C GLY A 97 -8.56 9.37 13.20
N ARG A 98 -8.09 10.61 13.38
CA ARG A 98 -8.70 11.78 12.76
C ARG A 98 -8.47 11.82 11.26
N GLY A 99 -9.53 12.00 10.48
CA GLY A 99 -9.43 12.38 9.09
C GLY A 99 -8.87 13.80 8.92
N TRP A 100 -8.41 14.11 7.71
CA TRP A 100 -7.84 15.42 7.37
C TRP A 100 -8.05 15.73 5.88
N THR A 101 -8.29 17.04 5.57
CA THR A 101 -8.30 17.55 4.20
C THR A 101 -7.56 18.87 4.10
N LEU A 102 -6.88 19.07 2.98
CA LEU A 102 -6.36 20.37 2.56
C LEU A 102 -7.49 21.12 1.85
N GLU A 103 -7.88 22.30 2.37
CA GLU A 103 -8.92 23.12 1.77
C GLU A 103 -8.32 24.24 0.89
N THR A 104 -7.25 24.89 1.37
CA THR A 104 -6.55 25.94 0.64
C THR A 104 -5.06 25.91 0.93
N PHE A 105 -4.26 26.27 -0.07
CA PHE A 105 -2.82 26.46 0.09
C PHE A 105 -2.29 27.50 -0.87
N THR A 106 -1.55 28.47 -0.34
CA THR A 106 -0.76 29.39 -1.14
C THR A 106 0.63 29.57 -0.55
N ALA A 107 1.63 29.63 -1.42
CA ALA A 107 3.00 29.94 -1.06
C ALA A 107 3.62 30.81 -2.16
N ASN A 108 4.05 32.03 -1.80
CA ASN A 108 4.59 32.99 -2.75
C ASN A 108 5.84 33.65 -2.18
N MET A 109 6.82 33.91 -3.01
CA MET A 109 7.83 34.91 -2.74
C MET A 109 7.31 36.26 -3.27
N VAL A 110 7.18 37.26 -2.42
CA VAL A 110 6.60 38.58 -2.77
C VAL A 110 7.66 39.65 -2.93
N GLU A 111 8.84 39.49 -2.34
CA GLU A 111 10.00 40.35 -2.48
C GLU A 111 11.26 39.49 -2.74
N PRO A 112 12.24 40.01 -3.51
CA PRO A 112 12.30 41.27 -4.25
C PRO A 112 11.47 41.27 -5.54
N SER A 113 10.94 40.14 -5.94
CA SER A 113 10.07 39.97 -7.09
C SER A 113 9.07 38.85 -6.84
N PHE A 114 7.85 38.99 -7.37
CA PHE A 114 6.82 37.96 -7.22
C PHE A 114 7.22 36.66 -7.91
N SER A 115 7.01 35.53 -7.21
CA SER A 115 7.14 34.18 -7.75
C SER A 115 6.30 33.21 -6.93
N SER A 116 5.36 32.52 -7.57
CA SER A 116 4.66 31.41 -6.92
C SER A 116 5.63 30.30 -6.59
N ILE A 117 5.46 29.68 -5.43
CA ILE A 117 6.28 28.57 -4.94
C ILE A 117 5.49 27.29 -5.14
N ILE A 118 6.06 26.34 -5.87
CA ILE A 118 5.50 25.00 -6.01
C ILE A 118 5.81 24.24 -4.72
N GLY A 119 4.77 23.79 -4.04
CA GLY A 119 4.88 23.03 -2.80
C GLY A 119 3.53 22.46 -2.38
N TYR A 120 3.53 21.60 -1.37
CA TYR A 120 2.34 21.06 -0.74
C TYR A 120 2.55 20.91 0.77
N PRO A 121 1.54 21.25 1.59
CA PRO A 121 1.56 20.90 3.01
C PRO A 121 1.61 19.36 3.16
N LYS A 122 2.27 18.88 4.20
CA LYS A 122 2.22 17.44 4.56
C LYS A 122 0.84 17.11 5.13
N ALA A 123 0.36 15.89 4.91
CA ALA A 123 -0.90 15.44 5.48
C ALA A 123 -0.89 15.56 7.01
N TRP A 124 -2.03 15.93 7.60
CA TRP A 124 -2.21 16.28 9.02
C TRP A 124 -1.43 17.52 9.49
N SER A 125 -0.97 18.36 8.55
CA SER A 125 -0.51 19.71 8.87
C SER A 125 -1.67 20.53 9.43
N PRO A 126 -1.46 21.35 10.49
CA PRO A 126 -2.47 22.29 10.91
C PRO A 126 -2.58 23.48 9.96
N SER A 127 -3.71 24.18 10.01
CA SER A 127 -3.86 25.48 9.36
C SER A 127 -2.89 26.49 9.94
N THR A 128 -2.48 27.46 9.15
CA THR A 128 -1.86 28.68 9.66
C THR A 128 -2.95 29.58 10.26
N PRO A 129 -2.72 30.23 11.40
CA PRO A 129 -3.74 31.07 12.02
C PRO A 129 -4.07 32.33 11.20
N LYS A 130 -3.18 32.70 10.30
CA LYS A 130 -3.25 33.75 9.27
C LYS A 130 -2.13 33.55 8.30
N THR A 131 -2.13 34.27 7.18
CA THR A 131 -0.98 34.30 6.25
C THR A 131 0.30 34.66 7.01
N ILE A 132 1.28 33.76 6.94
CA ILE A 132 2.60 33.96 7.54
C ILE A 132 3.46 34.70 6.53
N ARG A 133 3.92 35.92 6.88
CA ARG A 133 4.77 36.75 6.04
C ARG A 133 6.12 36.96 6.73
N GLY A 134 7.21 36.72 6.02
CA GLY A 134 8.56 36.98 6.56
C GLY A 134 9.67 36.45 5.68
N GLU A 135 10.89 36.85 6.04
CA GLU A 135 12.11 36.25 5.49
C GLU A 135 12.32 34.86 6.08
N PRO A 136 12.56 33.83 5.27
CA PRO A 136 12.83 32.50 5.78
C PRO A 136 14.23 32.40 6.42
N ILE A 137 14.34 31.60 7.46
CA ILE A 137 15.63 31.29 8.12
C ILE A 137 16.10 29.92 7.66
N LEU A 138 17.26 29.87 7.01
CA LEU A 138 17.89 28.60 6.64
C LEU A 138 18.63 28.02 7.85
N LEU A 139 18.14 26.86 8.33
CA LEU A 139 18.74 26.13 9.44
C LEU A 139 19.93 25.28 8.94
N ASP A 140 21.07 25.92 8.74
CA ASP A 140 22.29 25.29 8.23
C ASP A 140 23.10 24.73 9.41
N VAL A 141 22.65 23.59 9.94
CA VAL A 141 23.20 22.88 11.09
C VAL A 141 23.84 21.59 10.61
N SER A 142 25.11 21.41 10.91
CA SER A 142 25.90 20.20 10.62
C SER A 142 26.36 19.47 11.88
N THR A 143 26.46 20.17 13.00
CA THR A 143 26.81 19.63 14.32
C THR A 143 25.84 20.13 15.39
N PRO A 144 25.72 19.46 16.54
CA PRO A 144 24.86 19.91 17.64
C PRO A 144 25.18 21.34 18.13
N GLU A 145 26.41 21.77 18.08
CA GLU A 145 26.84 23.10 18.51
C GLU A 145 26.32 24.21 17.61
N ASP A 146 26.00 23.90 16.35
CA ASP A 146 25.49 24.88 15.39
C ASP A 146 24.10 25.40 15.78
N PHE A 147 23.32 24.66 16.59
CA PHE A 147 22.01 25.10 17.05
C PHE A 147 22.07 26.41 17.86
N GLU A 148 23.16 26.66 18.57
CA GLU A 148 23.33 27.89 19.35
C GLU A 148 23.26 29.17 18.48
N LYS A 149 23.62 29.09 17.19
CA LYS A 149 23.53 30.20 16.24
C LYS A 149 22.08 30.64 15.99
N TYR A 150 21.14 29.76 16.25
CA TYR A 150 19.71 29.93 15.94
C TYR A 150 18.81 30.07 17.17
N ARG A 151 19.36 29.86 18.37
CA ARG A 151 18.61 29.95 19.62
C ARG A 151 17.92 31.31 19.78
N GLY A 152 16.60 31.27 20.07
CA GLY A 152 15.76 32.46 20.20
C GLY A 152 15.41 33.18 18.90
N LYS A 153 15.83 32.67 17.73
CA LYS A 153 15.59 33.30 16.42
C LYS A 153 14.45 32.69 15.62
N LEU A 154 13.98 31.50 15.99
CA LEU A 154 12.97 30.78 15.20
C LEU A 154 11.53 31.05 15.64
N LEU A 155 11.32 31.80 16.71
CA LEU A 155 9.97 32.10 17.20
C LEU A 155 9.15 32.81 16.10
N ARG A 156 8.04 32.17 15.69
CA ARG A 156 7.14 32.60 14.60
C ARG A 156 7.82 32.79 13.25
N ALA A 157 8.98 32.17 13.03
CA ALA A 157 9.71 32.26 11.78
C ALA A 157 9.24 31.21 10.76
N ILE A 158 9.47 31.51 9.48
CA ILE A 158 9.49 30.52 8.40
C ILE A 158 10.85 29.84 8.42
N VAL A 159 10.90 28.54 8.67
CA VAL A 159 12.16 27.81 8.84
C VAL A 159 12.40 26.88 7.67
N MET A 160 13.49 27.06 6.96
CA MET A 160 14.02 26.12 5.96
C MET A 160 14.92 25.11 6.67
N ILE A 161 14.45 23.87 6.85
CA ILE A 161 15.01 22.91 7.82
C ILE A 161 16.26 22.16 7.35
N SER A 162 16.60 22.23 6.06
CA SER A 162 17.69 21.47 5.46
C SER A 162 18.54 22.33 4.53
N PRO A 163 19.81 22.00 4.31
CA PRO A 163 20.60 22.63 3.26
C PRO A 163 20.00 22.34 1.87
N PRO A 164 20.38 23.14 0.85
CA PRO A 164 20.01 22.86 -0.55
C PRO A 164 20.44 21.45 -0.97
N ARG A 165 19.58 20.79 -1.75
CA ARG A 165 19.85 19.47 -2.33
C ARG A 165 20.40 19.62 -3.75
N GLU A 166 21.41 18.84 -4.11
CA GLU A 166 21.88 18.77 -5.49
C GLU A 166 20.81 18.19 -6.41
N VAL A 167 20.65 18.79 -7.60
CA VAL A 167 19.82 18.30 -8.69
C VAL A 167 20.72 18.00 -9.88
N LYS A 168 20.65 16.77 -10.37
CA LYS A 168 21.42 16.30 -11.52
C LYS A 168 20.54 16.28 -12.77
N ALA A 169 21.15 16.49 -13.94
CA ALA A 169 20.45 16.32 -15.19
C ALA A 169 19.97 14.87 -15.38
N LEU A 170 18.80 14.71 -15.97
CA LEU A 170 18.22 13.40 -16.29
C LEU A 170 18.78 12.90 -17.63
N PHE A 171 19.81 12.07 -17.58
CA PHE A 171 20.36 11.41 -18.77
C PHE A 171 19.66 10.09 -19.09
N GLU A 172 18.98 9.50 -18.10
CA GLU A 172 18.17 8.31 -18.27
C GLU A 172 16.68 8.69 -18.25
N PRO A 173 15.83 8.06 -19.07
CA PRO A 173 14.41 8.35 -19.07
C PRO A 173 13.78 7.98 -17.70
N PRO A 174 12.88 8.81 -17.17
CA PRO A 174 12.19 8.51 -15.91
C PRO A 174 11.25 7.30 -16.04
N ALA A 175 10.67 7.10 -17.22
CA ALA A 175 9.82 5.95 -17.50
C ALA A 175 10.62 4.77 -18.01
N THR A 176 10.39 3.59 -17.45
CA THR A 176 11.05 2.36 -17.91
C THR A 176 10.07 1.19 -17.95
N ARG A 177 10.35 0.20 -18.79
CA ARG A 177 9.68 -1.10 -18.76
C ARG A 177 10.67 -2.18 -18.36
N GLN A 178 10.16 -3.31 -17.87
CA GLN A 178 10.99 -4.48 -17.63
C GLN A 178 11.59 -4.97 -18.96
N THR A 179 12.89 -5.17 -19.00
CA THR A 179 13.57 -5.78 -20.13
C THR A 179 13.55 -7.31 -20.02
N ASP A 180 13.78 -8.00 -21.11
CA ASP A 180 13.83 -9.47 -21.12
C ASP A 180 14.93 -9.99 -20.18
N GLU A 181 16.07 -9.30 -20.08
CA GLU A 181 17.15 -9.65 -19.14
C GLU A 181 16.67 -9.49 -17.68
N SER A 182 15.95 -8.40 -17.36
CA SER A 182 15.44 -8.16 -16.02
C SER A 182 14.37 -9.19 -15.62
N LEU A 183 13.51 -9.57 -16.56
CA LEU A 183 12.49 -10.59 -16.37
C LEU A 183 13.11 -11.99 -16.24
N LEU A 184 14.13 -12.30 -17.02
CA LEU A 184 14.89 -13.55 -16.91
C LEU A 184 15.62 -13.64 -15.57
N ALA A 185 16.22 -12.54 -15.11
CA ALA A 185 16.85 -12.47 -13.79
C ALA A 185 15.84 -12.70 -12.66
N LEU A 186 14.63 -12.13 -12.76
CA LEU A 186 13.54 -12.39 -11.83
C LEU A 186 13.08 -13.86 -11.86
N ALA A 187 12.93 -14.45 -13.04
CA ALA A 187 12.50 -15.85 -13.19
C ALA A 187 13.49 -16.85 -12.58
N ASN A 188 14.79 -16.50 -12.60
CA ASN A 188 15.88 -17.33 -12.09
C ASN A 188 16.32 -16.94 -10.66
N ALA A 189 15.62 -16.00 -10.01
CA ALA A 189 15.98 -15.58 -8.68
C ALA A 189 15.77 -16.70 -7.65
N GLU A 190 16.72 -16.83 -6.73
CA GLU A 190 16.67 -17.82 -5.64
C GLU A 190 15.55 -17.53 -4.64
N PRO A 191 14.99 -18.55 -3.98
CA PRO A 191 14.00 -18.39 -2.93
C PRO A 191 14.47 -17.43 -1.83
N GLY A 192 13.57 -16.54 -1.38
CA GLY A 192 13.89 -15.58 -0.32
C GLY A 192 14.67 -14.35 -0.77
N THR A 193 15.04 -14.25 -2.05
CA THR A 193 15.58 -13.03 -2.61
C THR A 193 14.50 -11.95 -2.60
N ARG A 194 14.73 -10.85 -1.86
CA ARG A 194 13.90 -9.66 -2.01
C ARG A 194 14.35 -8.91 -3.25
N ARG A 195 13.40 -8.41 -4.03
CA ARG A 195 13.72 -7.48 -5.13
C ARG A 195 14.61 -6.36 -4.57
N ALA A 196 15.85 -6.28 -5.02
CA ALA A 196 16.68 -5.13 -4.72
C ALA A 196 16.01 -3.90 -5.35
N ARG A 197 15.68 -2.89 -4.53
CA ARG A 197 15.25 -1.59 -5.06
C ARG A 197 16.36 -1.05 -5.96
N ARG A 198 16.00 -0.52 -7.12
CA ARG A 198 16.95 0.13 -8.02
C ARG A 198 17.73 1.20 -7.24
N PRO A 199 19.05 1.22 -7.29
CA PRO A 199 19.83 2.34 -6.77
C PRO A 199 19.46 3.59 -7.57
N GLY A 200 18.90 4.60 -6.91
CA GLY A 200 18.61 5.91 -7.51
C GLY A 200 17.16 6.30 -7.69
N GLY A 201 16.20 5.43 -7.42
CA GLY A 201 14.79 5.83 -7.38
C GLY A 201 14.50 6.66 -6.11
N PRO A 202 13.82 7.83 -6.21
CA PRO A 202 13.46 8.64 -5.03
C PRO A 202 12.34 8.02 -4.18
N GLY A 203 11.92 6.79 -4.48
CA GLY A 203 10.81 6.12 -3.84
C GLY A 203 11.22 5.18 -2.70
N GLY A 204 10.88 5.50 -1.49
CA GLY A 204 10.89 4.52 -0.42
C GLY A 204 11.20 4.99 0.98
N GLN A 205 10.37 5.89 1.46
CA GLN A 205 10.05 5.93 2.88
C GLN A 205 8.53 6.03 3.03
N SER A 206 7.85 4.92 2.83
CA SER A 206 6.58 4.71 3.51
C SER A 206 6.89 4.60 5.00
N GLY A 207 6.29 5.45 5.80
CA GLY A 207 6.48 5.69 7.22
C GLY A 207 6.85 4.49 8.10
N GLY A 208 8.15 4.18 8.18
CA GLY A 208 8.70 3.25 9.15
C GLY A 208 10.21 3.09 8.90
N PRO A 209 11.08 3.09 9.92
CA PRO A 209 12.50 2.86 9.75
C PRO A 209 12.76 1.36 9.48
N SER A 210 12.62 0.93 8.22
CA SER A 210 13.16 -0.35 7.79
C SER A 210 14.63 -0.15 7.42
N GLY A 211 15.52 -0.35 8.41
CA GLY A 211 16.96 -0.40 8.20
C GLY A 211 17.34 -1.56 7.29
N GLY A 212 17.75 -1.26 6.05
CA GLY A 212 18.50 -2.20 5.23
C GLY A 212 19.91 -2.40 5.81
N PRO A 213 20.53 -3.59 5.67
CA PRO A 213 21.90 -3.83 6.10
C PRO A 213 22.87 -3.11 5.15
N GLY A 214 23.41 -1.97 5.58
CA GLY A 214 24.42 -1.21 4.81
C GLY A 214 24.63 0.25 5.24
N GLY A 215 23.99 0.70 6.32
CA GLY A 215 24.27 2.04 6.88
C GLY A 215 25.43 1.97 7.86
N GLY A 216 26.63 2.41 7.46
CA GLY A 216 27.73 2.69 8.37
C GLY A 216 27.33 3.74 9.43
N SER A 217 28.22 3.97 10.42
CA SER A 217 28.05 4.93 11.53
C SER A 217 27.54 6.31 11.10
N ASP A 218 27.88 6.74 9.89
CA ASP A 218 27.55 8.06 9.33
C ASP A 218 26.04 8.23 9.00
N GLY A 219 25.36 7.16 8.61
CA GLY A 219 23.92 7.22 8.32
C GLY A 219 23.06 7.41 9.59
N ARG A 220 23.47 6.85 10.73
CA ARG A 220 22.77 7.01 12.01
C ARG A 220 22.92 8.41 12.57
N SER A 221 24.12 9.00 12.46
CA SER A 221 24.37 10.39 12.91
C SER A 221 23.55 11.39 12.08
N SER A 222 23.42 11.17 10.77
CA SER A 222 22.61 12.02 9.89
C SER A 222 21.11 11.99 10.22
N LEU A 223 20.55 10.79 10.47
CA LEU A 223 19.13 10.64 10.84
C LEU A 223 18.84 11.27 12.22
N THR A 224 19.77 11.14 13.16
CA THR A 224 19.65 11.76 14.50
C THR A 224 19.66 13.28 14.38
N LEU A 225 20.60 13.85 13.64
CA LEU A 225 20.70 15.28 13.43
C LEU A 225 19.44 15.87 12.74
N GLN A 226 18.88 15.15 11.75
CA GLN A 226 17.64 15.60 11.10
C GLN A 226 16.48 15.63 12.10
N ALA A 227 16.36 14.60 12.94
CA ALA A 227 15.34 14.57 13.97
C ALA A 227 15.54 15.65 15.04
N ASP A 228 16.79 16.01 15.34
CA ASP A 228 17.13 17.10 16.26
C ASP A 228 16.79 18.48 15.68
N LYS A 229 16.96 18.68 14.36
CA LYS A 229 16.51 19.90 13.67
C LYS A 229 15.00 20.09 13.80
N TRP A 230 14.21 19.04 13.59
CA TRP A 230 12.77 19.08 13.79
C TRP A 230 12.42 19.43 15.23
N GLN A 231 13.02 18.75 16.21
CA GLN A 231 12.78 19.02 17.63
C GLN A 231 13.14 20.46 18.00
N PHE A 232 14.25 20.98 17.47
CA PHE A 232 14.66 22.35 17.69
C PHE A 232 13.66 23.35 17.10
N ALA A 233 13.20 23.17 15.86
CA ALA A 233 12.18 24.01 15.26
C ALA A 233 10.86 24.03 16.08
N TYR A 234 10.47 22.87 16.64
CA TYR A 234 9.33 22.77 17.55
C TYR A 234 9.55 23.54 18.84
N SER A 235 10.70 23.33 19.51
CA SER A 235 10.98 23.95 20.83
C SER A 235 11.15 25.46 20.74
N GLU A 236 11.63 25.97 19.61
CA GLU A 236 11.79 27.42 19.35
C GLU A 236 10.49 28.10 18.87
N GLY A 237 9.42 27.34 18.59
CA GLY A 237 8.13 27.89 18.18
C GLY A 237 8.09 28.46 16.76
N ALA A 238 8.66 27.75 15.79
CA ALA A 238 8.57 28.10 14.38
C ALA A 238 7.10 28.22 13.94
N ALA A 239 6.79 29.12 13.00
CA ALA A 239 5.43 29.31 12.47
C ALA A 239 5.12 28.28 11.38
N VAL A 240 6.08 27.98 10.52
CA VAL A 240 5.99 26.97 9.46
C VAL A 240 7.39 26.43 9.14
N VAL A 241 7.46 25.15 8.83
CA VAL A 241 8.70 24.49 8.42
C VAL A 241 8.63 24.12 6.95
N LEU A 242 9.63 24.52 6.19
CA LEU A 242 9.83 24.18 4.79
C LEU A 242 10.92 23.13 4.66
N GLU A 243 10.65 22.07 3.91
CA GLU A 243 11.66 21.06 3.55
C GLU A 243 11.78 20.92 2.03
N PRO A 244 12.98 20.59 1.50
CA PRO A 244 13.16 20.41 0.06
C PRO A 244 12.53 19.10 -0.39
N GLY A 245 11.75 19.16 -1.48
CA GLY A 245 11.22 17.99 -2.14
C GLY A 245 12.32 17.05 -2.63
N ARG A 246 12.08 15.75 -2.57
CA ARG A 246 13.02 14.73 -3.09
C ARG A 246 12.98 14.59 -4.62
N GLY A 247 11.92 15.08 -5.28
CA GLY A 247 11.78 15.12 -6.74
C GLY A 247 12.56 16.27 -7.39
N ASP A 248 12.37 16.41 -8.67
CA ASP A 248 12.85 17.51 -9.51
C ASP A 248 11.81 17.87 -10.57
N GLY A 249 12.09 18.86 -11.42
CA GLY A 249 11.16 19.30 -12.46
C GLY A 249 9.81 19.80 -11.91
N GLY A 250 9.80 20.33 -10.68
CA GLY A 250 8.58 20.77 -10.00
C GLY A 250 7.78 19.64 -9.33
N THR A 251 8.23 18.38 -9.40
CA THR A 251 7.58 17.25 -8.73
C THR A 251 7.76 17.35 -7.22
N VAL A 252 6.66 17.27 -6.48
CA VAL A 252 6.63 17.34 -5.01
C VAL A 252 6.09 16.04 -4.46
N PHE A 253 6.93 15.31 -3.73
CA PHE A 253 6.55 14.10 -3.01
C PHE A 253 6.11 14.48 -1.60
N VAL A 254 5.00 13.93 -1.16
CA VAL A 254 4.44 14.20 0.17
C VAL A 254 4.24 12.94 0.99
N GLY A 255 4.01 13.14 2.27
CA GLY A 255 3.63 12.12 3.23
C GLY A 255 2.98 12.82 4.43
N SER A 256 2.94 12.14 5.58
CA SER A 256 2.45 12.72 6.81
C SER A 256 3.44 13.68 7.46
N VAL A 257 2.94 14.54 8.33
CA VAL A 257 3.77 15.44 9.15
C VAL A 257 4.75 14.66 10.03
N THR A 258 5.87 15.30 10.34
CA THR A 258 6.81 14.86 11.37
C THR A 258 6.30 15.35 12.72
N LEU A 259 6.15 14.45 13.69
CA LEU A 259 5.72 14.79 15.05
C LEU A 259 6.92 15.18 15.93
N PRO A 260 6.73 16.03 16.95
CA PRO A 260 7.76 16.30 17.96
C PRO A 260 8.07 15.02 18.75
N ARG A 261 9.30 14.94 19.26
CA ARG A 261 9.68 13.89 20.21
C ARG A 261 9.01 14.18 21.57
N ARG A 262 8.32 13.21 22.14
CA ARG A 262 7.83 13.34 23.52
C ARG A 262 9.00 13.14 24.49
N PRO A 263 9.06 13.90 25.62
CA PRO A 263 10.14 13.78 26.62
C PRO A 263 10.33 12.35 27.15
N GLU A 264 9.26 11.62 27.35
CA GLU A 264 9.25 10.21 27.79
C GLU A 264 9.91 9.23 26.82
N ASN A 265 10.11 9.62 25.56
CA ASN A 265 10.76 8.84 24.52
C ASN A 265 12.17 9.34 24.17
N ALA A 266 12.65 10.40 24.81
CA ALA A 266 13.94 11.04 24.49
C ALA A 266 15.15 10.12 24.72
N ASN A 267 15.06 9.15 25.62
CA ASN A 267 16.15 8.22 25.97
C ASN A 267 16.01 6.81 25.35
N ARG A 268 15.03 6.57 24.49
CA ARG A 268 14.86 5.25 23.86
C ARG A 268 15.69 5.15 22.58
N ASN A 269 16.52 4.10 22.52
CA ASN A 269 17.27 3.74 21.33
C ASN A 269 16.28 3.50 20.17
N PRO A 270 16.49 4.09 18.96
CA PRO A 270 15.66 3.82 17.79
C PRO A 270 15.55 2.33 17.42
N ASN A 271 16.46 1.48 17.93
CA ASN A 271 16.46 0.03 17.71
C ASN A 271 15.57 -0.76 18.70
N ASP A 272 15.01 -0.14 19.73
CA ASP A 272 14.13 -0.82 20.70
C ASP A 272 12.70 -1.07 20.16
N ALA A 273 12.49 -0.90 18.86
CA ALA A 273 11.23 -1.16 18.18
C ALA A 273 10.82 -2.66 18.14
N ALA A 274 11.63 -3.57 18.69
CA ALA A 274 11.37 -5.00 18.71
C ALA A 274 10.62 -5.50 19.97
N GLY A 275 10.41 -4.65 20.97
CA GLY A 275 9.73 -5.04 22.21
C GLY A 275 8.64 -4.05 22.58
N GLY A 276 7.37 -4.46 22.49
CA GLY A 276 6.20 -3.79 23.04
C GLY A 276 5.99 -2.35 22.56
N ARG A 277 5.22 -2.19 21.49
CA ARG A 277 4.75 -0.89 20.99
C ARG A 277 3.87 -0.21 22.05
N THR A 278 4.45 0.57 22.94
CA THR A 278 3.71 1.73 23.44
C THR A 278 3.47 2.61 22.22
N ALA A 279 2.20 2.82 21.86
CA ALA A 279 1.78 3.49 20.63
C ALA A 279 2.57 4.80 20.46
N ARG A 280 3.47 4.87 19.46
CA ARG A 280 3.91 6.16 18.94
C ARG A 280 2.64 6.85 18.48
N SER A 281 2.38 8.05 18.95
CA SER A 281 1.28 8.84 18.39
C SER A 281 1.48 8.94 16.88
N SER A 282 0.52 8.47 16.12
CA SER A 282 0.50 8.69 14.66
C SER A 282 0.03 10.12 14.40
N PRO A 283 0.37 10.72 13.26
CA PRO A 283 -0.14 12.05 12.88
C PRO A 283 -1.67 12.16 12.89
N TRP A 284 -2.35 11.07 12.63
CA TRP A 284 -3.81 10.95 12.67
C TRP A 284 -4.38 10.63 14.05
N SER A 285 -3.54 10.33 15.04
CA SER A 285 -4.02 10.12 16.42
C SER A 285 -4.69 11.37 16.97
N PRO A 286 -5.80 11.25 17.73
CA PRO A 286 -6.45 12.38 18.41
C PRO A 286 -5.50 13.18 19.31
N GLU A 287 -4.50 12.51 19.89
CA GLU A 287 -3.51 13.07 20.81
C GLU A 287 -2.36 13.82 20.12
N ALA A 288 -2.29 13.79 18.78
CA ALA A 288 -1.27 14.49 18.01
C ALA A 288 -1.68 15.95 17.78
N THR A 289 -1.74 16.77 18.85
CA THR A 289 -2.24 18.16 18.81
C THR A 289 -1.14 19.19 18.56
N ASP A 290 0.09 18.91 19.02
CA ASP A 290 1.21 19.86 18.97
C ASP A 290 2.01 19.69 17.67
N VAL A 291 1.39 19.98 16.52
CA VAL A 291 2.02 19.84 15.21
C VAL A 291 2.25 21.22 14.61
N LEU A 292 3.47 21.49 14.10
CA LEU A 292 3.76 22.69 13.33
C LEU A 292 3.27 22.52 11.89
N PRO A 293 2.84 23.60 11.22
CA PRO A 293 2.64 23.62 9.77
C PRO A 293 3.91 23.20 9.02
N GLN A 294 3.80 22.23 8.11
CA GLN A 294 4.93 21.65 7.38
C GLN A 294 4.63 21.64 5.88
N VAL A 295 5.54 22.18 5.09
CA VAL A 295 5.39 22.28 3.63
C VAL A 295 6.60 21.66 2.95
N VAL A 296 6.36 20.75 2.03
CA VAL A 296 7.37 20.28 1.08
C VAL A 296 7.38 21.25 -0.10
N VAL A 297 8.54 21.82 -0.39
CA VAL A 297 8.74 22.77 -1.49
C VAL A 297 9.54 22.12 -2.60
N SER A 298 9.18 22.36 -3.87
CA SER A 298 9.98 21.84 -4.99
C SER A 298 11.44 22.23 -4.81
N VAL A 299 12.34 21.31 -5.15
CA VAL A 299 13.78 21.50 -4.91
C VAL A 299 14.33 22.73 -5.58
N GLU A 300 13.81 23.09 -6.75
CA GLU A 300 14.23 24.27 -7.51
C GLU A 300 13.93 25.56 -6.76
N HIS A 301 12.70 25.69 -6.24
CA HIS A 301 12.30 26.86 -5.45
C HIS A 301 13.02 26.88 -4.09
N TYR A 302 13.10 25.77 -3.41
CA TYR A 302 13.83 25.66 -2.15
C TYR A 302 15.31 26.07 -2.30
N ASN A 303 15.99 25.51 -3.29
CA ASN A 303 17.40 25.82 -3.57
C ASN A 303 17.59 27.28 -4.00
N ARG A 304 16.62 27.86 -4.75
CA ARG A 304 16.66 29.28 -5.11
C ARG A 304 16.62 30.16 -3.87
N LEU A 305 15.70 29.94 -2.96
CA LEU A 305 15.58 30.68 -1.70
C LEU A 305 16.87 30.57 -0.87
N ALA A 306 17.40 29.36 -0.70
CA ALA A 306 18.64 29.15 0.03
C ALA A 306 19.85 29.87 -0.58
N ARG A 307 19.95 29.93 -1.93
CA ARG A 307 20.99 30.68 -2.62
C ARG A 307 20.82 32.19 -2.47
N MET A 308 19.58 32.70 -2.46
CA MET A 308 19.29 34.12 -2.21
C MET A 308 19.73 34.53 -0.82
N LEU A 309 19.38 33.77 0.22
CA LEU A 309 19.78 34.01 1.61
C LEU A 309 21.32 34.01 1.76
N ARG A 310 22.01 33.03 1.17
CA ARG A 310 23.47 32.95 1.19
C ARG A 310 24.19 34.11 0.49
N LYS A 311 23.50 34.78 -0.43
CA LYS A 311 24.00 35.98 -1.13
C LYS A 311 23.61 37.30 -0.46
N GLY A 312 22.92 37.24 0.69
CA GLY A 312 22.46 38.45 1.40
C GLY A 312 21.27 39.14 0.70
N ALA A 313 20.59 38.44 -0.21
CA ALA A 313 19.27 38.88 -0.69
C ALA A 313 18.22 38.49 0.37
N HIS A 314 17.22 39.32 0.58
CA HIS A 314 16.21 39.18 1.62
C HIS A 314 14.84 38.81 1.00
N PRO A 315 14.64 37.54 0.59
CA PRO A 315 13.34 37.13 0.03
C PRO A 315 12.27 37.16 1.12
N ILE A 316 11.13 37.77 0.82
CA ILE A 316 9.96 37.74 1.70
C ILE A 316 8.95 36.75 1.12
N LEU A 317 8.54 35.80 1.96
CA LEU A 317 7.53 34.79 1.62
C LEU A 317 6.20 35.12 2.26
N GLU A 318 5.11 34.76 1.59
CA GLU A 318 3.76 34.65 2.12
C GLU A 318 3.29 33.22 1.99
N ILE A 319 2.88 32.61 3.10
CA ILE A 319 2.41 31.22 3.17
C ILE A 319 1.09 31.18 3.93
N ASP A 320 0.10 30.53 3.34
CA ASP A 320 -1.20 30.31 3.94
C ASP A 320 -1.64 28.87 3.72
N ILE A 321 -2.10 28.22 4.80
CA ILE A 321 -2.57 26.84 4.82
C ILE A 321 -3.93 26.82 5.49
N GLY A 322 -4.96 26.41 4.76
CA GLY A 322 -6.28 26.07 5.30
C GLY A 322 -6.53 24.59 5.18
N CYS A 323 -6.76 23.95 6.32
CA CYS A 323 -7.08 22.53 6.37
C CYS A 323 -8.17 22.27 7.40
N ARG A 324 -8.76 21.07 7.32
CA ARG A 324 -9.77 20.63 8.27
C ARG A 324 -9.47 19.25 8.78
N TYR A 325 -9.62 19.05 10.11
CA TYR A 325 -9.59 17.76 10.76
C TYR A 325 -11.03 17.26 10.99
N TYR A 326 -11.20 15.95 10.97
CA TYR A 326 -12.47 15.24 11.19
C TYR A 326 -12.31 14.28 12.38
N PRO A 327 -12.57 14.73 13.60
CA PRO A 327 -12.41 13.92 14.82
C PRO A 327 -13.67 13.15 15.21
N GLU A 328 -14.81 13.34 14.52
CA GLU A 328 -16.13 12.83 14.91
C GLU A 328 -16.24 11.32 14.68
N ASP A 329 -15.66 10.81 13.60
CA ASP A 329 -15.61 9.38 13.29
C ASP A 329 -14.14 8.97 13.16
N LEU A 330 -13.69 8.14 14.09
CA LEU A 330 -12.31 7.65 14.13
C LEU A 330 -12.14 6.32 13.38
N ASN A 331 -13.19 5.78 12.81
CA ASN A 331 -13.11 4.55 12.04
C ASN A 331 -12.85 4.84 10.55
N SER A 332 -12.35 3.83 9.86
CA SER A 332 -12.26 3.78 8.41
C SER A 332 -13.05 2.56 7.92
N PHE A 333 -12.91 2.19 6.66
CA PHE A 333 -13.66 1.09 6.05
C PHE A 333 -12.85 0.43 4.94
N ASN A 334 -13.23 -0.79 4.60
CA ASN A 334 -12.86 -1.46 3.35
C ASN A 334 -14.11 -1.59 2.47
N ILE A 335 -13.94 -1.80 1.17
CA ILE A 335 -15.05 -2.00 0.23
C ILE A 335 -15.04 -3.46 -0.18
N ILE A 336 -16.13 -4.17 0.07
CA ILE A 336 -16.27 -5.59 -0.20
C ILE A 336 -17.47 -5.82 -1.13
N ALA A 337 -17.32 -6.75 -2.09
CA ALA A 337 -18.43 -7.25 -2.90
C ALA A 337 -18.10 -8.64 -3.45
N GLU A 338 -19.11 -9.39 -3.94
CA GLU A 338 -18.96 -10.79 -4.29
C GLU A 338 -19.63 -11.16 -5.62
N ILE A 339 -18.99 -12.10 -6.32
CA ILE A 339 -19.66 -12.96 -7.30
C ILE A 339 -19.86 -14.31 -6.61
N PRO A 340 -21.10 -14.70 -6.27
CA PRO A 340 -21.34 -15.96 -5.57
C PRO A 340 -20.83 -17.17 -6.35
N GLY A 341 -20.26 -18.13 -5.63
CA GLY A 341 -19.89 -19.42 -6.16
C GLY A 341 -21.09 -20.34 -6.39
N THR A 342 -20.85 -21.45 -7.07
CA THR A 342 -21.86 -22.49 -7.32
C THR A 342 -21.76 -23.64 -6.32
N ASP A 343 -21.02 -24.69 -6.64
CA ASP A 343 -20.92 -25.91 -5.84
C ASP A 343 -19.90 -25.82 -4.67
N LEU A 344 -18.96 -24.89 -4.72
CA LEU A 344 -17.96 -24.60 -3.67
C LEU A 344 -18.14 -23.16 -3.12
N LYS A 345 -19.37 -22.68 -3.05
CA LYS A 345 -19.68 -21.29 -2.68
C LYS A 345 -19.16 -20.82 -1.33
N ASP A 346 -18.89 -21.74 -0.41
CA ASP A 346 -18.35 -21.46 0.93
C ASP A 346 -16.82 -21.27 0.92
N GLU A 347 -16.15 -21.62 -0.18
CA GLU A 347 -14.73 -21.33 -0.40
C GLU A 347 -14.57 -20.03 -1.18
N ILE A 348 -13.46 -19.30 -0.92
CA ILE A 348 -13.30 -17.92 -1.37
C ILE A 348 -12.02 -17.77 -2.19
N VAL A 349 -12.09 -17.01 -3.26
CA VAL A 349 -10.93 -16.42 -3.97
C VAL A 349 -11.06 -14.92 -3.90
N MET A 350 -9.99 -14.22 -3.51
CA MET A 350 -10.01 -12.78 -3.39
C MET A 350 -9.09 -12.09 -4.41
N LEU A 351 -9.48 -10.88 -4.79
CA LEU A 351 -8.66 -9.92 -5.53
C LEU A 351 -8.84 -8.53 -4.93
N GLY A 352 -7.85 -7.66 -5.14
CA GLY A 352 -7.99 -6.30 -4.63
C GLY A 352 -6.77 -5.42 -4.84
N ALA A 353 -6.86 -4.24 -4.27
CA ALA A 353 -5.87 -3.17 -4.27
C ALA A 353 -6.18 -2.21 -3.10
N HIS A 354 -5.26 -1.31 -2.75
CA HIS A 354 -5.64 -0.27 -1.79
C HIS A 354 -6.40 0.88 -2.46
N PHE A 355 -7.33 1.43 -1.70
CA PHE A 355 -8.28 2.43 -2.17
C PHE A 355 -7.86 3.85 -1.81
N ASP A 356 -7.15 4.01 -0.71
CA ASP A 356 -6.63 5.29 -0.27
C ASP A 356 -5.44 5.76 -1.11
N SER A 357 -5.11 7.03 -0.98
CA SER A 357 -3.95 7.66 -1.63
C SER A 357 -3.46 8.87 -0.84
N TRP A 358 -2.26 9.34 -1.11
CA TRP A 358 -1.81 10.65 -0.65
C TRP A 358 -2.53 11.79 -1.40
N HIS A 359 -2.41 13.02 -0.86
CA HIS A 359 -3.27 14.17 -1.21
C HIS A 359 -2.65 15.19 -2.18
N ALA A 360 -1.38 15.06 -2.57
CA ALA A 360 -0.78 16.06 -3.47
C ALA A 360 -1.08 15.81 -4.95
N GLY A 361 -1.27 14.55 -5.34
CA GLY A 361 -1.84 14.12 -6.61
C GLY A 361 -3.26 13.61 -6.42
N THR A 362 -3.80 12.95 -7.44
CA THR A 362 -5.13 12.33 -7.39
C THR A 362 -5.08 10.82 -7.10
N GLY A 363 -3.87 10.27 -6.85
CA GLY A 363 -3.67 8.85 -6.56
C GLY A 363 -4.03 7.94 -7.74
N ALA A 364 -3.62 8.31 -8.95
CA ALA A 364 -3.99 7.58 -10.17
C ALA A 364 -3.21 6.29 -10.32
N THR A 365 -1.88 6.35 -10.15
CA THR A 365 -0.99 5.20 -10.25
C THR A 365 -0.78 4.51 -8.90
N ASP A 366 -1.16 5.20 -7.81
CA ASP A 366 -1.00 4.79 -6.42
C ASP A 366 -2.28 5.18 -5.61
N ASN A 367 -3.39 4.38 -5.66
CA ASN A 367 -3.55 3.16 -6.42
C ASN A 367 -4.96 3.06 -7.05
N ALA A 368 -5.50 4.17 -7.64
CA ALA A 368 -6.78 4.13 -8.33
C ALA A 368 -6.77 3.11 -9.47
N ILE A 369 -5.63 2.95 -10.17
CA ILE A 369 -5.51 1.98 -11.26
C ILE A 369 -5.62 0.53 -10.75
N GLY A 370 -5.00 0.19 -9.62
CA GLY A 370 -5.15 -1.15 -9.02
C GLY A 370 -6.61 -1.44 -8.67
N CYS A 371 -7.31 -0.46 -8.06
CA CYS A 371 -8.74 -0.55 -7.79
C CYS A 371 -9.57 -0.71 -9.08
N ALA A 372 -9.30 0.11 -10.08
CA ALA A 372 -10.03 0.06 -11.34
C ALA A 372 -9.81 -1.27 -12.08
N VAL A 373 -8.61 -1.82 -12.04
CA VAL A 373 -8.28 -3.14 -12.61
C VAL A 373 -9.03 -4.25 -11.86
N ALA A 374 -9.06 -4.23 -10.53
CA ALA A 374 -9.79 -5.21 -9.75
C ALA A 374 -11.31 -5.12 -9.99
N MET A 375 -11.87 -3.90 -10.04
CA MET A 375 -13.27 -3.64 -10.36
C MET A 375 -13.59 -4.10 -11.78
N GLU A 376 -12.75 -3.80 -12.77
CA GLU A 376 -12.94 -4.22 -14.16
C GLU A 376 -12.84 -5.74 -14.30
N ALA A 377 -11.97 -6.41 -13.55
CA ALA A 377 -11.87 -7.86 -13.56
C ALA A 377 -13.19 -8.53 -13.13
N VAL A 378 -13.84 -8.07 -12.06
CA VAL A 378 -15.13 -8.59 -11.63
C VAL A 378 -16.27 -8.17 -12.56
N ARG A 379 -16.22 -6.95 -13.13
CA ARG A 379 -17.17 -6.50 -14.16
C ARG A 379 -17.14 -7.42 -15.39
N ILE A 380 -15.94 -7.71 -15.92
CA ILE A 380 -15.75 -8.63 -17.06
C ILE A 380 -16.43 -9.97 -16.74
N LEU A 381 -16.10 -10.58 -15.59
CA LEU A 381 -16.64 -11.89 -15.21
C LEU A 381 -18.17 -11.88 -15.09
N LYS A 382 -18.76 -10.83 -14.52
CA LYS A 382 -20.22 -10.68 -14.45
C LYS A 382 -20.85 -10.51 -15.83
N THR A 383 -20.28 -9.64 -16.68
CA THR A 383 -20.80 -9.33 -18.02
C THR A 383 -20.82 -10.55 -18.93
N ILE A 384 -19.77 -11.39 -18.89
CA ILE A 384 -19.72 -12.61 -19.71
C ILE A 384 -20.51 -13.78 -19.09
N GLY A 385 -21.16 -13.59 -17.95
CA GLY A 385 -21.97 -14.61 -17.28
C GLY A 385 -21.14 -15.76 -16.69
N ALA A 386 -19.94 -15.48 -16.21
CA ALA A 386 -19.08 -16.48 -15.58
C ALA A 386 -19.76 -17.13 -14.37
N GLN A 387 -19.66 -18.45 -14.25
CA GLN A 387 -20.22 -19.26 -13.16
C GLN A 387 -19.07 -19.89 -12.37
N PRO A 388 -18.43 -19.15 -11.45
CA PRO A 388 -17.33 -19.68 -10.67
C PRO A 388 -17.81 -20.76 -9.70
N ARG A 389 -16.99 -21.76 -9.40
CA ARG A 389 -17.30 -22.76 -8.38
C ARG A 389 -17.21 -22.16 -6.97
N ARG A 390 -16.13 -21.34 -6.72
CA ARG A 390 -15.89 -20.63 -5.48
C ARG A 390 -16.39 -19.20 -5.57
N THR A 391 -16.80 -18.65 -4.46
CA THR A 391 -17.15 -17.22 -4.37
C THR A 391 -15.90 -16.37 -4.67
N ILE A 392 -16.05 -15.44 -5.62
CA ILE A 392 -15.02 -14.44 -5.93
C ILE A 392 -15.36 -13.17 -5.15
N ARG A 393 -14.46 -12.74 -4.27
CA ARG A 393 -14.63 -11.56 -3.42
C ARG A 393 -13.61 -10.49 -3.79
N ILE A 394 -14.09 -9.30 -4.16
CA ILE A 394 -13.24 -8.12 -4.28
C ILE A 394 -13.12 -7.44 -2.92
N GLY A 395 -11.89 -7.03 -2.54
CA GLY A 395 -11.59 -6.23 -1.37
C GLY A 395 -10.74 -5.04 -1.75
N LEU A 396 -11.24 -3.81 -1.52
CA LEU A 396 -10.48 -2.58 -1.74
C LEU A 396 -10.18 -1.96 -0.38
N TRP A 397 -8.90 -1.79 -0.08
CA TRP A 397 -8.41 -1.51 1.27
C TRP A 397 -8.18 -0.02 1.48
N THR A 398 -8.52 0.50 2.66
CA THR A 398 -8.12 1.84 3.10
C THR A 398 -7.05 1.75 4.19
N GLY A 399 -6.25 2.80 4.33
CA GLY A 399 -5.17 2.84 5.33
C GLY A 399 -3.94 2.01 4.93
N GLU A 400 -3.78 1.68 3.67
CA GLU A 400 -2.58 1.02 3.15
C GLU A 400 -1.37 1.93 3.34
N GLU A 401 -1.48 3.19 2.91
CA GLU A 401 -0.48 4.25 2.97
C GLU A 401 0.00 4.56 4.40
N GLN A 402 -0.80 4.20 5.38
CA GLN A 402 -0.46 4.37 6.79
C GLN A 402 0.01 3.05 7.44
N GLY A 403 0.19 2.00 6.66
CA GLY A 403 0.82 0.74 7.06
C GLY A 403 -0.04 -0.50 6.94
N LEU A 404 -0.79 -0.67 5.85
CA LEU A 404 -1.63 -1.82 5.52
C LEU A 404 -2.77 -2.00 6.55
N LEU A 405 -3.34 -0.91 7.08
CA LEU A 405 -4.21 -0.99 8.25
C LEU A 405 -5.53 -1.70 7.93
N GLY A 406 -6.16 -1.38 6.80
CA GLY A 406 -7.44 -1.96 6.40
C GLY A 406 -7.34 -3.44 6.06
N SER A 407 -6.35 -3.86 5.28
CA SER A 407 -6.15 -5.28 4.97
C SER A 407 -5.76 -6.10 6.20
N LYS A 408 -4.94 -5.55 7.10
CA LYS A 408 -4.61 -6.19 8.38
C LYS A 408 -5.83 -6.35 9.27
N ALA A 409 -6.69 -5.33 9.36
CA ALA A 409 -7.92 -5.39 10.12
C ALA A 409 -8.86 -6.45 9.56
N TYR A 410 -9.05 -6.47 8.23
CA TYR A 410 -9.87 -7.46 7.54
C TYR A 410 -9.35 -8.89 7.76
N VAL A 411 -8.06 -9.10 7.58
CA VAL A 411 -7.44 -10.43 7.78
C VAL A 411 -7.57 -10.88 9.24
N ALA A 412 -7.36 -9.98 10.19
CA ALA A 412 -7.52 -10.29 11.62
C ALA A 412 -8.98 -10.62 11.98
N GLU A 413 -9.94 -9.92 11.36
CA GLU A 413 -11.37 -10.15 11.62
C GLU A 413 -11.86 -11.45 10.99
N HIS A 414 -11.48 -11.78 9.77
CA HIS A 414 -12.03 -12.93 9.05
C HIS A 414 -11.16 -14.19 9.14
N PHE A 415 -9.84 -14.06 9.11
CA PHE A 415 -8.95 -15.21 8.91
C PHE A 415 -8.04 -15.52 10.10
N GLY A 416 -7.70 -14.51 10.90
CA GLY A 416 -6.82 -14.69 12.05
C GLY A 416 -5.66 -13.71 12.10
N ARG A 417 -4.80 -13.87 13.10
CA ARG A 417 -3.69 -12.95 13.36
C ARG A 417 -2.46 -13.66 13.92
N MET A 418 -1.32 -13.03 13.75
CA MET A 418 -0.12 -13.39 14.49
C MET A 418 -0.18 -12.74 15.89
N VAL A 419 -0.01 -13.54 16.93
CA VAL A 419 0.00 -13.06 18.32
C VAL A 419 1.43 -12.62 18.66
N PRO A 420 1.61 -11.38 19.17
CA PRO A 420 2.91 -10.97 19.69
C PRO A 420 3.36 -11.91 20.82
N SER A 421 4.58 -12.44 20.73
CA SER A 421 5.13 -13.25 21.82
C SER A 421 5.25 -12.41 23.08
N SER A 422 4.61 -12.86 24.17
CA SER A 422 4.60 -12.17 25.48
C SER A 422 5.87 -12.45 26.30
N SER A 423 7.02 -12.63 25.67
CA SER A 423 8.27 -12.85 26.38
C SER A 423 8.74 -11.55 27.07
N ASN A 424 8.14 -11.24 28.22
CA ASN A 424 8.75 -10.42 29.28
C ASN A 424 9.86 -11.21 30.02
N GLU A 425 10.57 -12.09 29.38
CA GLU A 425 11.83 -12.60 29.94
C GLU A 425 12.93 -11.60 29.59
N GLU A 426 13.30 -10.82 30.60
CA GLU A 426 14.55 -10.05 30.55
C GLU A 426 15.70 -10.96 30.14
N PRO A 427 16.56 -10.53 29.21
CA PRO A 427 17.76 -11.29 28.89
C PRO A 427 18.62 -11.38 30.17
N ARG A 428 18.65 -12.54 30.77
CA ARG A 428 19.56 -12.82 31.89
C ARG A 428 20.97 -12.39 31.50
N GLY A 429 21.55 -11.55 32.33
CA GLY A 429 22.75 -10.79 32.11
C GLY A 429 23.88 -11.51 31.39
N ARG A 430 24.39 -10.89 30.36
CA ARG A 430 25.69 -11.24 29.78
C ARG A 430 26.78 -10.84 30.79
N GLY A 431 27.39 -11.86 31.40
CA GLY A 431 28.71 -11.68 32.02
C GLY A 431 29.76 -11.30 30.97
N PRO A 432 30.79 -10.51 31.35
CA PRO A 432 31.85 -10.13 30.44
C PRO A 432 32.80 -11.31 30.20
N GLY A 433 32.78 -11.89 29.01
CA GLY A 433 33.79 -12.85 28.60
C GLY A 433 33.23 -14.06 27.86
N GLY A 434 33.33 -14.07 26.55
CA GLY A 434 33.08 -15.26 25.74
C GLY A 434 32.89 -14.93 24.26
N GLY A 435 33.97 -14.88 23.50
CA GLY A 435 33.93 -15.01 22.06
C GLY A 435 33.53 -16.43 21.70
N GLY A 436 32.50 -16.62 20.92
CA GLY A 436 32.02 -17.92 20.47
C GLY A 436 31.03 -17.78 19.33
N GLU A 437 31.28 -18.51 18.28
CA GLU A 437 30.60 -18.67 17.01
C GLU A 437 29.06 -18.65 17.07
N ASN A 438 28.48 -17.98 16.08
CA ASN A 438 27.13 -18.14 15.50
C ASN A 438 26.12 -18.96 16.32
N GLN A 439 25.61 -18.45 17.42
CA GLN A 439 24.32 -18.85 17.94
C GLN A 439 23.27 -17.87 17.40
N ARG A 440 22.55 -18.28 16.37
CA ARG A 440 21.20 -17.75 16.09
C ARG A 440 20.41 -18.03 17.36
N GLY A 441 20.33 -17.04 18.27
CA GLY A 441 19.53 -17.17 19.48
C GLY A 441 18.11 -17.58 19.11
N ASP A 442 17.54 -18.52 19.86
CA ASP A 442 16.15 -18.94 19.79
C ASP A 442 15.24 -17.72 19.83
N ARG A 443 14.88 -17.21 18.65
CA ARG A 443 13.74 -16.30 18.55
C ARG A 443 12.53 -17.18 18.79
N ALA A 444 11.76 -16.86 19.83
CA ALA A 444 10.48 -17.50 20.07
C ALA A 444 9.71 -17.58 18.74
N ARG A 445 9.23 -18.79 18.40
CA ARG A 445 8.44 -18.98 17.19
C ARG A 445 7.19 -18.12 17.25
N PRO A 446 6.76 -17.51 16.13
CA PRO A 446 5.52 -16.77 16.11
C PRO A 446 4.35 -17.70 16.46
N THR A 447 3.35 -17.16 17.12
CA THR A 447 2.11 -17.87 17.44
C THR A 447 0.98 -17.27 16.59
N TYR A 448 0.10 -18.12 16.08
CA TYR A 448 -1.01 -17.71 15.23
C TYR A 448 -2.35 -18.11 15.85
N GLU A 449 -3.29 -17.16 15.93
CA GLU A 449 -4.70 -17.40 16.20
C GLU A 449 -5.44 -17.42 14.87
N LEU A 450 -5.84 -18.59 14.38
CA LEU A 450 -6.53 -18.73 13.10
C LEU A 450 -8.03 -18.92 13.33
N LYS A 451 -8.85 -18.25 12.52
CA LYS A 451 -10.31 -18.37 12.51
C LYS A 451 -10.78 -19.45 11.54
N ALA A 452 -12.02 -19.90 11.65
CA ALA A 452 -12.58 -20.96 10.79
C ALA A 452 -12.59 -20.55 9.30
N GLU A 453 -12.71 -19.27 8.98
CA GLU A 453 -12.66 -18.79 7.60
C GLU A 453 -11.26 -18.85 6.98
N HIS A 454 -10.21 -18.97 7.79
CA HIS A 454 -8.85 -19.16 7.28
C HIS A 454 -8.80 -20.32 6.28
N GLU A 455 -9.47 -21.44 6.61
CA GLU A 455 -9.47 -22.61 5.73
C GLU A 455 -10.31 -22.41 4.45
N LYS A 456 -11.17 -21.40 4.39
CA LYS A 456 -12.02 -21.16 3.22
C LYS A 456 -11.29 -20.42 2.09
N LEU A 457 -10.28 -19.59 2.40
CA LEU A 457 -9.58 -18.81 1.38
C LEU A 457 -8.63 -19.68 0.55
N SER A 458 -8.80 -19.65 -0.77
CA SER A 458 -7.90 -20.29 -1.73
C SER A 458 -6.69 -19.39 -2.06
N ALA A 459 -6.92 -18.13 -2.40
CA ALA A 459 -5.87 -17.15 -2.68
C ALA A 459 -6.40 -15.71 -2.64
N TYR A 460 -5.48 -14.76 -2.45
CA TYR A 460 -5.68 -13.32 -2.67
C TYR A 460 -4.68 -12.81 -3.71
N PHE A 461 -5.18 -12.08 -4.73
CA PHE A 461 -4.38 -11.47 -5.80
C PHE A 461 -4.43 -9.95 -5.67
N ASN A 462 -3.27 -9.32 -5.49
CA ASN A 462 -3.09 -7.90 -5.29
C ASN A 462 -2.49 -7.22 -6.53
N LEU A 463 -2.88 -5.97 -6.78
CA LEU A 463 -2.23 -5.12 -7.78
C LEU A 463 -1.94 -3.74 -7.18
N ASP A 464 -0.64 -3.47 -7.03
CA ASP A 464 -0.14 -2.24 -6.47
C ASP A 464 1.36 -2.11 -6.79
N ASN A 465 1.74 -1.23 -7.62
CA ASN A 465 3.11 -0.78 -7.99
C ASN A 465 3.06 -0.04 -9.34
N GLY A 466 2.11 0.88 -9.46
CA GLY A 466 1.98 1.75 -10.61
C GLY A 466 1.06 1.23 -11.71
N ALA A 467 1.08 1.93 -12.85
CA ALA A 467 0.13 1.77 -13.95
C ALA A 467 0.65 0.92 -15.12
N GLY A 468 1.80 0.26 -14.96
CA GLY A 468 2.39 -0.52 -16.05
C GLY A 468 1.73 -1.88 -16.24
N LYS A 469 1.86 -2.45 -17.44
CA LYS A 469 1.30 -3.77 -17.75
C LYS A 469 1.86 -4.86 -16.84
N ILE A 470 1.07 -5.89 -16.60
CA ILE A 470 1.51 -7.10 -15.90
C ILE A 470 2.52 -7.86 -16.77
N ARG A 471 3.67 -8.21 -16.18
CA ARG A 471 4.75 -8.99 -16.80
C ARG A 471 4.82 -10.41 -16.25
N GLY A 472 4.13 -10.66 -15.13
CA GLY A 472 4.12 -11.95 -14.44
C GLY A 472 3.63 -11.85 -13.01
N ILE A 473 4.08 -12.76 -12.15
CA ILE A 473 3.62 -12.86 -10.76
C ILE A 473 4.73 -13.31 -9.81
N TYR A 474 4.76 -12.72 -8.61
CA TYR A 474 5.59 -13.16 -7.48
C TYR A 474 4.91 -14.32 -6.77
N LEU A 475 5.63 -15.42 -6.55
CA LEU A 475 5.12 -16.58 -5.81
C LEU A 475 5.17 -16.40 -4.29
N GLN A 476 5.78 -15.35 -3.80
CA GLN A 476 6.01 -15.09 -2.37
C GLN A 476 6.63 -16.32 -1.65
N GLY A 477 7.55 -17.01 -2.34
CA GLY A 477 8.19 -18.23 -1.84
C GLY A 477 7.31 -19.49 -1.88
N ASN A 478 6.10 -19.43 -2.40
CA ASN A 478 5.22 -20.59 -2.58
C ASN A 478 5.48 -21.29 -3.92
N ASP A 479 6.51 -22.12 -3.97
CA ASP A 479 6.89 -22.81 -5.21
C ASP A 479 5.85 -23.82 -5.73
N ALA A 480 4.99 -24.31 -4.86
CA ALA A 480 3.99 -25.32 -5.22
C ALA A 480 2.96 -24.83 -6.27
N VAL A 481 2.78 -23.50 -6.42
CA VAL A 481 1.88 -22.90 -7.42
C VAL A 481 2.58 -22.58 -8.75
N ARG A 482 3.91 -22.76 -8.86
CA ARG A 482 4.72 -22.33 -10.02
C ARG A 482 4.21 -22.87 -11.35
N SER A 483 3.99 -24.17 -11.45
CA SER A 483 3.55 -24.82 -12.67
C SER A 483 2.15 -24.35 -13.10
N THR A 484 1.28 -24.18 -12.12
CA THR A 484 -0.10 -23.67 -12.32
C THR A 484 -0.09 -22.26 -12.89
N PHE A 485 0.62 -21.33 -12.25
CA PHE A 485 0.68 -19.95 -12.71
C PHE A 485 1.41 -19.79 -14.04
N ARG A 486 2.45 -20.59 -14.29
CA ARG A 486 3.09 -20.62 -15.61
C ARG A 486 2.12 -21.05 -16.72
N GLY A 487 1.28 -22.05 -16.46
CA GLY A 487 0.22 -22.47 -17.37
C GLY A 487 -0.80 -21.36 -17.62
N TRP A 488 -1.23 -20.66 -16.57
CA TRP A 488 -2.20 -19.56 -16.67
C TRP A 488 -1.66 -18.33 -17.39
N LEU A 489 -0.36 -18.05 -17.32
CA LEU A 489 0.28 -16.96 -18.09
C LEU A 489 0.47 -17.32 -19.57
N GLY A 490 0.44 -18.59 -19.93
CA GLY A 490 0.68 -19.01 -21.32
C GLY A 490 -0.13 -18.25 -22.38
N PRO A 491 -1.46 -18.10 -22.22
CA PRO A 491 -2.30 -17.33 -23.16
C PRO A 491 -1.97 -15.83 -23.26
N PHE A 492 -1.12 -15.29 -22.37
CA PHE A 492 -0.76 -13.86 -22.30
C PHE A 492 0.70 -13.58 -22.64
N ALA A 493 1.45 -14.59 -23.09
CA ALA A 493 2.85 -14.43 -23.47
C ALA A 493 3.04 -13.36 -24.56
N GLU A 494 2.17 -13.34 -25.58
CA GLU A 494 2.18 -12.33 -26.65
C GLU A 494 1.82 -10.92 -26.13
N MET A 495 1.10 -10.83 -25.00
CA MET A 495 0.81 -9.56 -24.33
C MET A 495 1.95 -9.15 -23.37
N GLY A 496 3.05 -9.92 -23.31
CA GLY A 496 4.25 -9.65 -22.53
C GLY A 496 4.22 -10.15 -21.08
N ALA A 497 3.26 -11.02 -20.71
CA ALA A 497 3.14 -11.57 -19.37
C ALA A 497 3.49 -13.07 -19.36
N SER A 498 4.69 -13.40 -18.88
CA SER A 498 5.19 -14.78 -18.87
C SER A 498 6.07 -15.14 -17.66
N THR A 499 6.44 -14.15 -16.84
CA THR A 499 7.43 -14.32 -15.78
C THR A 499 6.77 -14.84 -14.49
N VAL A 500 7.33 -15.92 -13.94
CA VAL A 500 6.98 -16.45 -12.62
C VAL A 500 8.26 -16.48 -11.79
N THR A 501 8.26 -15.86 -10.61
CA THR A 501 9.45 -15.77 -9.76
C THR A 501 9.21 -16.25 -8.34
N GLN A 502 10.21 -16.92 -7.77
CA GLN A 502 10.23 -17.28 -6.33
C GLN A 502 10.59 -16.10 -5.42
N SER A 503 11.05 -14.99 -6.00
CA SER A 503 11.31 -13.77 -5.23
C SER A 503 10.06 -13.33 -4.47
N THR A 504 10.30 -12.65 -3.37
CA THR A 504 9.25 -11.97 -2.61
C THR A 504 9.26 -10.48 -2.95
N THR A 505 8.09 -9.87 -2.96
CA THR A 505 7.94 -8.43 -2.94
C THR A 505 7.26 -7.99 -1.65
N GLY A 506 7.38 -6.73 -1.30
CA GLY A 506 6.85 -6.20 -0.05
C GLY A 506 6.17 -4.86 -0.25
N GLY A 507 5.64 -4.32 0.83
CA GLY A 507 5.15 -2.95 0.90
C GLY A 507 3.68 -2.79 0.50
N THR A 508 2.89 -3.87 0.37
CA THR A 508 1.47 -3.78 0.03
C THR A 508 0.64 -4.94 0.59
N ASP A 509 -0.68 -4.91 0.41
CA ASP A 509 -1.72 -5.64 1.14
C ASP A 509 -1.67 -7.16 1.07
N HIS A 510 -1.07 -7.76 0.02
CA HIS A 510 -0.88 -9.21 -0.04
C HIS A 510 -0.10 -9.75 1.16
N LEU A 511 0.72 -8.90 1.79
CA LEU A 511 1.49 -9.27 2.99
C LEU A 511 0.61 -9.51 4.22
N SER A 512 -0.57 -8.90 4.30
CA SER A 512 -1.51 -9.15 5.38
C SER A 512 -2.01 -10.60 5.36
N PHE A 513 -2.23 -11.14 4.17
CA PHE A 513 -2.62 -12.53 3.95
C PHE A 513 -1.42 -13.49 4.09
N ASP A 514 -0.32 -13.19 3.41
CA ASP A 514 0.90 -14.02 3.44
C ASP A 514 1.47 -14.16 4.86
N GLY A 515 1.32 -13.12 5.68
CA GLY A 515 1.79 -13.06 7.08
C GLY A 515 1.14 -14.07 8.02
N ILE A 516 -0.01 -14.63 7.66
CA ILE A 516 -0.70 -15.69 8.42
C ILE A 516 -0.82 -16.99 7.60
N GLY A 517 0.04 -17.17 6.59
CA GLY A 517 0.13 -18.39 5.78
C GLY A 517 -0.94 -18.57 4.71
N LEU A 518 -1.77 -17.55 4.46
CA LEU A 518 -2.70 -17.53 3.33
C LEU A 518 -1.96 -17.19 2.04
N PRO A 519 -2.32 -17.84 0.90
CA PRO A 519 -1.71 -17.54 -0.38
C PRO A 519 -2.05 -16.11 -0.84
N GLY A 520 -1.17 -15.14 -0.57
CA GLY A 520 -1.27 -13.75 -0.99
C GLY A 520 -0.21 -13.47 -2.06
N PHE A 521 -0.65 -13.00 -3.24
CA PHE A 521 0.22 -12.80 -4.40
C PHE A 521 0.14 -11.37 -4.91
N GLN A 522 1.29 -10.88 -5.43
CA GLN A 522 1.42 -9.59 -6.12
C GLN A 522 1.85 -9.83 -7.55
N PHE A 523 1.25 -9.15 -8.53
CA PHE A 523 1.70 -9.20 -9.92
C PHE A 523 2.99 -8.40 -10.12
N ILE A 524 3.81 -8.84 -11.08
CA ILE A 524 4.98 -8.10 -11.56
C ILE A 524 4.48 -7.09 -12.59
N GLN A 525 4.75 -5.81 -12.39
CA GLN A 525 4.37 -4.73 -13.31
C GLN A 525 5.59 -4.07 -13.94
N ASP A 526 5.40 -3.48 -15.13
CA ASP A 526 6.35 -2.50 -15.66
C ASP A 526 6.40 -1.30 -14.71
N PRO A 527 7.58 -0.77 -14.35
CA PRO A 527 7.67 0.33 -13.40
C PRO A 527 7.14 1.66 -13.93
N LEU A 528 7.17 1.89 -15.25
CA LEU A 528 6.90 3.18 -15.85
C LEU A 528 7.63 4.30 -15.11
N GLU A 529 6.89 5.31 -14.63
CA GLU A 529 7.40 6.43 -13.83
C GLU A 529 7.12 6.27 -12.33
N TYR A 530 6.67 5.09 -11.85
CA TYR A 530 6.19 4.91 -10.48
C TYR A 530 7.22 5.34 -9.45
N ASP A 531 8.40 4.74 -9.46
CA ASP A 531 9.47 5.06 -8.51
C ASP A 531 10.11 6.45 -8.72
N THR A 532 10.02 7.00 -9.92
CA THR A 532 10.76 8.21 -10.30
C THR A 532 9.94 9.47 -10.19
N ARG A 533 8.62 9.39 -10.40
CA ARG A 533 7.78 10.58 -10.52
C ARG A 533 6.43 10.49 -9.80
N THR A 534 5.70 9.36 -9.85
CA THR A 534 4.29 9.37 -9.44
C THR A 534 4.05 8.92 -8.01
N HIS A 535 4.75 7.90 -7.52
CA HIS A 535 4.55 7.33 -6.19
C HIS A 535 4.61 8.37 -5.06
N HIS A 536 3.47 8.67 -4.42
CA HIS A 536 3.29 9.68 -3.37
C HIS A 536 3.57 11.13 -3.82
N SER A 537 3.32 11.49 -5.07
CA SER A 537 3.67 12.82 -5.55
C SER A 537 2.51 13.62 -6.15
N SER A 538 2.77 14.92 -6.37
CA SER A 538 1.86 15.83 -7.08
C SER A 538 1.65 15.46 -8.56
N MET A 539 2.44 14.54 -9.10
CA MET A 539 2.37 14.08 -10.49
C MET A 539 1.64 12.74 -10.64
N ASP A 540 1.05 12.23 -9.56
CA ASP A 540 0.22 11.03 -9.60
C ASP A 540 -1.21 11.37 -10.04
N VAL A 541 -1.38 11.52 -11.35
CA VAL A 541 -2.59 11.99 -12.02
C VAL A 541 -3.00 11.07 -13.16
N TYR A 542 -4.24 11.20 -13.62
CA TYR A 542 -4.86 10.37 -14.66
C TYR A 542 -3.99 10.16 -15.91
N GLU A 543 -3.31 11.19 -16.39
CA GLU A 543 -2.47 11.15 -17.60
C GLU A 543 -1.25 10.24 -17.49
N ARG A 544 -0.94 9.73 -16.30
CA ARG A 544 0.15 8.75 -16.09
C ARG A 544 -0.31 7.30 -16.26
N VAL A 545 -1.61 7.07 -16.38
CA VAL A 545 -2.16 5.73 -16.63
C VAL A 545 -2.15 5.44 -18.12
N GLN A 546 -1.70 4.23 -18.47
CA GLN A 546 -1.65 3.76 -19.87
C GLN A 546 -2.85 2.86 -20.15
N PRO A 547 -3.81 3.24 -21.02
CA PRO A 547 -5.05 2.50 -21.21
C PRO A 547 -4.88 1.04 -21.61
N ASP A 548 -3.93 0.75 -22.50
CA ASP A 548 -3.70 -0.62 -22.98
C ASP A 548 -3.06 -1.50 -21.90
N ASP A 549 -2.19 -0.92 -21.04
CA ASP A 549 -1.60 -1.62 -19.91
C ASP A 549 -2.68 -1.93 -18.86
N ALA A 550 -3.60 -1.01 -18.61
CA ALA A 550 -4.73 -1.16 -17.71
C ALA A 550 -5.69 -2.29 -18.16
N LYS A 551 -6.06 -2.30 -19.44
CA LYS A 551 -6.89 -3.36 -20.03
C LYS A 551 -6.23 -4.74 -19.91
N GLN A 552 -4.94 -4.81 -20.24
CA GLN A 552 -4.16 -6.05 -20.14
C GLN A 552 -4.13 -6.56 -18.70
N ALA A 553 -3.93 -5.68 -17.72
CA ALA A 553 -3.90 -6.04 -16.30
C ALA A 553 -5.26 -6.59 -15.83
N ALA A 554 -6.37 -5.96 -16.22
CA ALA A 554 -7.72 -6.39 -15.86
C ALA A 554 -8.05 -7.79 -16.42
N ILE A 555 -7.68 -8.05 -17.66
CA ILE A 555 -7.86 -9.34 -18.33
C ILE A 555 -7.07 -10.45 -17.62
N ILE A 556 -5.82 -10.19 -17.28
CA ILE A 556 -4.97 -11.16 -16.58
C ILE A 556 -5.50 -11.43 -15.17
N MET A 557 -5.85 -10.39 -14.41
CA MET A 557 -6.42 -10.53 -13.07
C MET A 557 -7.74 -11.31 -13.11
N ALA A 558 -8.66 -10.98 -14.01
CA ALA A 558 -9.92 -11.72 -14.21
C ALA A 558 -9.68 -13.21 -14.49
N THR A 559 -8.70 -13.52 -15.33
CA THR A 559 -8.33 -14.90 -15.68
C THR A 559 -7.76 -15.65 -14.49
N PHE A 560 -6.84 -15.08 -13.73
CA PHE A 560 -6.24 -15.72 -12.55
C PHE A 560 -7.28 -16.02 -11.49
N VAL A 561 -8.12 -15.04 -11.21
CA VAL A 561 -9.20 -15.18 -10.21
C VAL A 561 -10.21 -16.24 -10.64
N TYR A 562 -10.66 -16.20 -11.90
CA TYR A 562 -11.60 -17.20 -12.44
C TYR A 562 -10.99 -18.60 -12.43
N GLN A 563 -9.76 -18.77 -12.92
CA GLN A 563 -9.09 -20.06 -12.93
C GLN A 563 -8.90 -20.63 -11.52
N THR A 564 -8.54 -19.79 -10.55
CA THR A 564 -8.45 -20.20 -9.14
C THR A 564 -9.79 -20.64 -8.61
N ALA A 565 -10.88 -19.92 -8.96
CA ALA A 565 -12.23 -20.27 -8.53
C ALA A 565 -12.73 -21.57 -9.14
N MET A 566 -12.23 -21.97 -10.32
CA MET A 566 -12.61 -23.19 -11.03
C MET A 566 -11.81 -24.44 -10.65
N LEU A 567 -10.71 -24.30 -9.93
CA LEU A 567 -9.89 -25.44 -9.51
C LEU A 567 -10.73 -26.47 -8.72
N LYS A 568 -10.36 -27.76 -8.85
CA LYS A 568 -10.93 -28.81 -8.02
C LYS A 568 -10.58 -28.61 -6.56
N ASP A 569 -9.30 -28.39 -6.28
CA ASP A 569 -8.77 -28.19 -4.93
C ASP A 569 -8.30 -26.73 -4.79
N LYS A 570 -8.21 -26.20 -3.56
CA LYS A 570 -7.62 -24.88 -3.29
C LYS A 570 -6.14 -24.86 -3.69
N LEU A 571 -5.61 -23.66 -3.97
CA LEU A 571 -4.17 -23.51 -4.21
C LEU A 571 -3.37 -23.97 -2.97
N PRO A 572 -2.23 -24.64 -3.17
CA PRO A 572 -1.39 -25.08 -2.06
C PRO A 572 -0.85 -23.88 -1.27
N ARG A 573 -0.72 -24.07 0.04
CA ARG A 573 -0.20 -23.09 0.99
C ARG A 573 1.24 -23.39 1.36
N LYS A 574 1.98 -22.37 1.74
CA LYS A 574 3.25 -22.52 2.45
C LYS A 574 2.98 -23.04 3.87
N PRO A 575 3.87 -23.89 4.43
CA PRO A 575 3.83 -24.20 5.85
C PRO A 575 3.97 -22.92 6.68
N LEU A 576 3.19 -22.78 7.75
CA LEU A 576 3.42 -21.77 8.77
C LEU A 576 4.66 -22.12 9.58
N ASP A 577 5.58 -21.17 9.72
CA ASP A 577 6.75 -21.34 10.61
C ASP A 577 6.39 -20.76 11.99
N GLY A 578 5.62 -21.53 12.77
CA GLY A 578 5.16 -21.13 14.10
C GLY A 578 4.08 -22.05 14.66
N ASP A 579 3.66 -21.76 15.88
CA ASP A 579 2.65 -22.52 16.60
C ASP A 579 1.25 -21.96 16.31
N VAL A 580 0.31 -22.83 15.97
CA VAL A 580 -1.10 -22.45 15.79
C VAL A 580 -1.84 -22.78 17.08
N VAL A 581 -2.47 -21.79 17.69
CA VAL A 581 -3.34 -21.95 18.84
C VAL A 581 -4.80 -21.87 18.40
N ALA A 582 -5.65 -22.65 19.06
CA ALA A 582 -7.09 -22.55 18.86
C ALA A 582 -7.57 -21.14 19.25
N PRO A 583 -8.55 -20.57 18.55
CA PRO A 583 -9.12 -19.29 18.94
C PRO A 583 -9.59 -19.36 20.39
N THR A 584 -9.15 -18.42 21.22
CA THR A 584 -9.68 -18.25 22.56
C THR A 584 -11.15 -17.92 22.44
N THR A 585 -12.02 -18.82 22.94
CA THR A 585 -13.44 -18.55 23.09
C THR A 585 -13.65 -17.54 24.25
N GLU A 586 -13.19 -16.33 24.10
CA GLU A 586 -13.74 -15.23 24.87
C GLU A 586 -15.06 -14.86 24.21
N ALA A 587 -16.14 -15.40 24.77
CA ALA A 587 -17.48 -14.91 24.50
C ALA A 587 -17.46 -13.39 24.81
N ALA A 588 -17.65 -12.58 23.77
CA ALA A 588 -17.96 -11.18 23.94
C ALA A 588 -19.30 -11.11 24.70
N GLU A 589 -19.25 -10.98 26.02
CA GLU A 589 -20.38 -10.49 26.77
C GLU A 589 -20.63 -9.04 26.31
N VAL A 590 -21.56 -8.91 25.38
CA VAL A 590 -22.17 -7.60 25.09
C VAL A 590 -22.91 -7.19 26.37
N PRO A 591 -22.56 -6.08 27.02
CA PRO A 591 -23.33 -5.59 28.15
C PRO A 591 -24.71 -5.19 27.63
N ALA A 592 -25.72 -5.95 28.05
CA ALA A 592 -27.12 -5.64 27.79
C ALA A 592 -27.48 -4.33 28.49
N GLY A 593 -27.95 -3.37 27.74
CA GLY A 593 -28.94 -2.41 28.22
C GLY A 593 -28.45 -1.10 28.80
N VAL A 594 -28.43 -0.07 27.94
CA VAL A 594 -28.98 1.23 28.38
C VAL A 594 -30.10 1.59 27.38
N ALA A 595 -31.31 1.48 27.87
CA ALA A 595 -32.52 1.90 27.14
C ALA A 595 -32.47 3.42 26.92
N ALA A 596 -32.63 3.85 25.69
CA ALA A 596 -32.79 5.25 25.35
C ALA A 596 -34.14 5.78 25.91
N PRO A 597 -34.20 7.01 26.48
CA PRO A 597 -35.45 7.61 26.88
C PRO A 597 -36.29 8.02 25.67
N ALA A 598 -37.56 7.63 25.69
CA ALA A 598 -38.56 8.03 24.71
C ALA A 598 -38.81 9.53 24.79
N THR A 599 -38.49 10.26 23.74
CA THR A 599 -38.92 11.66 23.57
C THR A 599 -40.28 11.70 22.91
N THR A 600 -41.29 12.05 23.67
CA THR A 600 -42.63 12.45 23.20
C THR A 600 -42.54 13.76 22.43
N VAL A 601 -42.83 13.71 21.14
CA VAL A 601 -43.04 14.91 20.31
C VAL A 601 -44.52 15.30 20.41
N THR A 602 -44.81 16.44 21.05
CA THR A 602 -46.08 17.13 20.91
C THR A 602 -45.92 18.20 19.81
N ALA A 603 -46.76 18.10 18.80
CA ALA A 603 -46.93 19.17 17.82
C ALA A 603 -47.76 20.31 18.39
N PRO A 604 -47.65 21.55 17.88
CA PRO A 604 -48.62 22.14 16.96
C PRO A 604 -48.11 22.44 15.58
#